data_968f6ff74624ec7df334a10ec43b3951
#
_entry.id   968f6ff74624ec7df334a10ec43b3951
#
_cell.length_a   1.000
_cell.length_b   1.000
_cell.length_c   1.000
_cell.angle_alpha   90.00
_cell.angle_beta   90.00
_cell.angle_gamma   90.00
#
_symmetry.space_group_name_H-M   'P 1'
#
loop_
_entity.id
_entity.type
_entity.pdbx_description
1 polymer ?
#
loop_
_entity_poly.entity_id
_entity_poly.type
_entity_poly.pdbx_seq_one_letter_code
_entity_poly.pdbx_strand_id
1 'polypeptide(L)'
;MQLAIAGGVATAIAVIIIVALVIRRKMGGRSVPPGLQPGQPLPAFTALDESGRELQSSDLRGRPTVILFVRGSWCPFCSKQVADLTKHYQDINKLGARLILITPKPLQTTRRVAKLFAVEFEFWLDESLAIARQLGLVLPNGVPADYRNEYGRDTYWPASIVVDGDGIIRHTWLSKFIVDRPDPAKLFEAVRSL
;
A
#
# COMPACT_ATOMS: atom_id res chain seq x y z
N MET A 1 -23.83 10.35 50.74
CA MET A 1 -24.22 10.61 49.35
C MET A 1 -23.04 11.04 48.44
N GLN A 2 -22.09 11.82 48.95
CA GLN A 2 -20.92 12.27 48.14
C GLN A 2 -19.92 11.14 47.78
N LEU A 3 -19.68 10.13 48.63
CA LEU A 3 -18.78 9.02 48.33
C LEU A 3 -19.28 8.10 47.19
N ALA A 4 -20.59 7.92 47.05
CA ALA A 4 -21.15 7.06 45.98
C ALA A 4 -21.04 7.72 44.59
N ILE A 5 -21.14 9.06 44.56
CA ILE A 5 -20.99 9.82 43.31
C ILE A 5 -19.52 9.81 42.82
N ALA A 6 -18.57 9.97 43.77
CA ALA A 6 -17.13 9.93 43.43
C ALA A 6 -16.70 8.57 42.90
N GLY A 7 -17.21 7.44 43.42
CA GLY A 7 -16.94 6.11 42.93
C GLY A 7 -17.48 5.88 41.51
N GLY A 8 -18.70 6.35 41.22
CA GLY A 8 -19.29 6.21 39.88
C GLY A 8 -18.55 7.00 38.82
N VAL A 9 -18.08 8.21 39.13
CA VAL A 9 -17.29 9.03 38.18
C VAL A 9 -15.92 8.40 37.89
N ALA A 10 -15.23 7.89 38.92
CA ALA A 10 -13.95 7.24 38.75
C ALA A 10 -14.07 5.97 37.86
N THR A 11 -15.12 5.17 38.05
CA THR A 11 -15.39 3.98 37.23
C THR A 11 -15.68 4.35 35.77
N ALA A 12 -16.49 5.38 35.55
CA ALA A 12 -16.80 5.85 34.20
C ALA A 12 -15.54 6.35 33.46
N ILE A 13 -14.67 7.09 34.14
CA ILE A 13 -13.39 7.56 33.57
C ILE A 13 -12.49 6.37 33.24
N ALA A 14 -12.38 5.37 34.12
CA ALA A 14 -11.58 4.19 33.88
C ALA A 14 -12.08 3.41 32.64
N VAL A 15 -13.39 3.23 32.49
CA VAL A 15 -14.00 2.60 31.31
C VAL A 15 -13.70 3.38 30.05
N ILE A 16 -13.83 4.69 30.04
CA ILE A 16 -13.52 5.56 28.90
C ILE A 16 -12.04 5.42 28.49
N ILE A 17 -11.13 5.44 29.47
CA ILE A 17 -9.69 5.27 29.23
C ILE A 17 -9.40 3.88 28.64
N ILE A 18 -9.99 2.81 29.18
CA ILE A 18 -9.81 1.45 28.67
C ILE A 18 -10.33 1.34 27.25
N VAL A 19 -11.53 1.87 26.98
CA VAL A 19 -12.11 1.90 25.63
C VAL A 19 -11.23 2.69 24.68
N ALA A 20 -10.74 3.86 25.07
CA ALA A 20 -9.85 4.67 24.27
C ALA A 20 -8.51 3.95 23.99
N LEU A 21 -7.95 3.26 24.99
CA LEU A 21 -6.72 2.44 24.82
C LEU A 21 -6.94 1.24 23.90
N VAL A 22 -8.09 0.56 24.02
CA VAL A 22 -8.46 -0.56 23.14
C VAL A 22 -8.66 -0.06 21.70
N ILE A 23 -9.37 1.05 21.54
CA ILE A 23 -9.55 1.68 20.24
C ILE A 23 -8.19 2.09 19.67
N ARG A 24 -7.36 2.78 20.45
CA ARG A 24 -6.01 3.20 20.04
C ARG A 24 -5.13 2.00 19.67
N ARG A 25 -5.23 0.88 20.39
CA ARG A 25 -4.48 -0.35 20.10
C ARG A 25 -4.99 -1.06 18.84
N LYS A 26 -6.30 -1.06 18.60
CA LYS A 26 -6.91 -1.60 17.37
C LYS A 26 -6.73 -0.67 16.17
N MET A 27 -6.66 0.63 16.41
CA MET A 27 -6.49 1.68 15.41
C MET A 27 -5.04 2.13 15.28
N GLY A 28 -4.16 1.73 16.21
CA GLY A 28 -2.72 1.94 16.13
C GLY A 28 -2.19 1.26 14.87
N GLY A 29 -1.69 2.05 13.94
CA GLY A 29 -1.24 1.58 12.64
C GLY A 29 -0.22 0.45 12.77
N ARG A 30 -0.23 -0.40 11.78
CA ARG A 30 0.75 -1.47 11.63
C ARG A 30 2.16 -0.88 11.54
N SER A 31 3.10 -1.41 12.27
CA SER A 31 4.50 -1.06 12.08
C SER A 31 4.97 -1.55 10.70
N VAL A 32 5.77 -0.74 10.03
CA VAL A 32 6.42 -1.15 8.79
C VAL A 32 7.28 -2.38 9.06
N PRO A 33 7.16 -3.47 8.29
CA PRO A 33 7.98 -4.66 8.44
C PRO A 33 9.47 -4.32 8.42
N PRO A 34 10.33 -5.02 9.20
CA PRO A 34 11.76 -4.70 9.28
C PRO A 34 12.46 -4.66 7.91
N GLY A 35 12.13 -5.58 7.01
CA GLY A 35 12.69 -5.62 5.65
C GLY A 35 12.21 -4.51 4.71
N LEU A 36 11.26 -3.68 5.15
CA LEU A 36 10.73 -2.57 4.37
C LEU A 36 11.04 -1.20 4.98
N GLN A 37 11.94 -1.14 5.94
CA GLN A 37 12.37 0.11 6.57
C GLN A 37 13.23 0.94 5.60
N PRO A 38 13.12 2.27 5.61
CA PRO A 38 14.04 3.13 4.87
C PRO A 38 15.51 2.83 5.20
N GLY A 39 16.36 2.85 4.18
CA GLY A 39 17.78 2.49 4.27
C GLY A 39 18.08 1.01 4.04
N GLN A 40 17.07 0.14 4.00
CA GLN A 40 17.25 -1.29 3.68
C GLN A 40 17.21 -1.51 2.17
N PRO A 41 17.93 -2.52 1.65
CA PRO A 41 17.74 -2.95 0.28
C PRO A 41 16.32 -3.52 0.10
N LEU A 42 15.72 -3.27 -1.06
CA LEU A 42 14.44 -3.89 -1.41
C LEU A 42 14.62 -5.42 -1.39
N PRO A 43 13.81 -6.18 -0.64
CA PRO A 43 13.91 -7.63 -0.63
C PRO A 43 13.76 -8.23 -2.03
N ALA A 44 14.50 -9.31 -2.32
CA ALA A 44 14.38 -10.03 -3.57
C ALA A 44 13.01 -10.72 -3.65
N PHE A 45 12.27 -10.49 -4.73
CA PHE A 45 11.02 -11.20 -5.03
C PHE A 45 10.85 -11.33 -6.54
N THR A 46 9.97 -12.25 -6.93
CA THR A 46 9.60 -12.50 -8.32
C THR A 46 8.11 -12.22 -8.50
N ALA A 47 7.76 -11.58 -9.61
CA ALA A 47 6.40 -11.32 -10.06
C ALA A 47 6.23 -11.77 -11.51
N LEU A 48 5.01 -11.69 -12.04
CA LEU A 48 4.74 -11.85 -13.46
C LEU A 48 4.27 -10.53 -14.07
N ASP A 49 4.62 -10.27 -15.32
CA ASP A 49 3.95 -9.20 -16.06
C ASP A 49 2.60 -9.70 -16.63
N GLU A 50 1.90 -8.82 -17.32
CA GLU A 50 0.59 -9.15 -17.92
C GLU A 50 0.66 -10.14 -19.08
N SER A 51 1.87 -10.42 -19.61
CA SER A 51 2.13 -11.45 -20.63
C SER A 51 2.50 -12.81 -20.03
N GLY A 52 2.69 -12.86 -18.70
CA GLY A 52 3.15 -14.04 -17.98
C GLY A 52 4.68 -14.17 -17.92
N ARG A 53 5.43 -13.15 -18.34
CA ARG A 53 6.88 -13.12 -18.22
C ARG A 53 7.28 -12.87 -16.78
N GLU A 54 8.30 -13.60 -16.33
CA GLU A 54 8.87 -13.40 -15.00
C GLU A 54 9.65 -12.09 -14.92
N LEU A 55 9.43 -11.36 -13.82
CA LEU A 55 10.08 -10.11 -13.44
C LEU A 55 10.68 -10.28 -12.05
N GLN A 56 11.85 -9.71 -11.82
CA GLN A 56 12.52 -9.74 -10.54
C GLN A 56 12.64 -8.34 -9.93
N SER A 57 12.63 -8.25 -8.61
CA SER A 57 12.82 -6.97 -7.92
C SER A 57 14.16 -6.31 -8.28
N SER A 58 15.17 -7.09 -8.70
CA SER A 58 16.45 -6.58 -9.23
C SER A 58 16.30 -5.78 -10.52
N ASP A 59 15.25 -6.02 -11.31
CA ASP A 59 14.97 -5.29 -12.56
C ASP A 59 14.53 -3.83 -12.30
N LEU A 60 14.31 -3.49 -11.05
CA LEU A 60 13.99 -2.13 -10.61
C LEU A 60 15.23 -1.25 -10.44
N ARG A 61 16.42 -1.83 -10.47
CA ARG A 61 17.67 -1.06 -10.37
C ARG A 61 17.89 -0.18 -11.60
N GLY A 62 18.70 0.86 -11.43
CA GLY A 62 19.03 1.83 -12.47
C GLY A 62 18.10 3.03 -12.56
N ARG A 63 16.90 2.97 -11.93
CA ARG A 63 15.94 4.08 -11.91
C ARG A 63 15.19 4.14 -10.58
N PRO A 64 14.94 5.35 -10.04
CA PRO A 64 14.02 5.47 -8.92
C PRO A 64 12.65 4.87 -9.26
N THR A 65 12.05 4.16 -8.33
CA THR A 65 10.78 3.47 -8.56
C THR A 65 9.81 3.70 -7.41
N VAL A 66 8.58 4.06 -7.75
CA VAL A 66 7.44 4.08 -6.84
C VAL A 66 6.67 2.78 -7.01
N ILE A 67 6.58 1.98 -5.96
CA ILE A 67 5.88 0.70 -5.93
C ILE A 67 4.61 0.87 -5.11
N LEU A 68 3.45 0.53 -5.69
CA LEU A 68 2.16 0.56 -5.02
C LEU A 68 1.59 -0.86 -4.90
N PHE A 69 1.27 -1.27 -3.68
CA PHE A 69 0.52 -2.50 -3.43
C PHE A 69 -0.98 -2.20 -3.46
N VAL A 70 -1.67 -2.67 -4.49
CA VAL A 70 -3.08 -2.40 -4.74
C VAL A 70 -3.91 -3.68 -4.66
N ARG A 71 -5.06 -3.61 -3.99
CA ARG A 71 -5.85 -4.79 -3.61
C ARG A 71 -6.67 -5.41 -4.74
N GLY A 72 -6.90 -4.66 -5.81
CA GLY A 72 -7.71 -5.11 -6.94
C GLY A 72 -8.73 -4.06 -7.37
N SER A 73 -9.44 -4.33 -8.47
CA SER A 73 -10.44 -3.43 -9.08
C SER A 73 -11.66 -3.16 -8.19
N TRP A 74 -11.96 -4.08 -7.27
CA TRP A 74 -13.05 -3.94 -6.31
C TRP A 74 -12.81 -2.90 -5.22
N CYS A 75 -11.57 -2.40 -5.07
CA CYS A 75 -11.20 -1.48 -4.02
C CYS A 75 -11.30 0.00 -4.49
N PRO A 76 -12.34 0.76 -4.10
CA PRO A 76 -12.53 2.13 -4.58
C PRO A 76 -11.41 3.07 -4.13
N PHE A 77 -10.82 2.84 -2.96
CA PHE A 77 -9.68 3.62 -2.46
C PHE A 77 -8.40 3.38 -3.27
N CYS A 78 -8.22 2.16 -3.79
CA CYS A 78 -7.10 1.86 -4.69
C CYS A 78 -7.31 2.55 -6.04
N SER A 79 -8.50 2.46 -6.60
CA SER A 79 -8.85 3.13 -7.86
C SER A 79 -8.68 4.65 -7.75
N LYS A 80 -9.14 5.23 -6.62
CA LYS A 80 -8.93 6.67 -6.37
C LYS A 80 -7.44 7.02 -6.26
N GLN A 81 -6.65 6.25 -5.52
CA GLN A 81 -5.20 6.48 -5.39
C GLN A 81 -4.50 6.48 -6.74
N VAL A 82 -4.81 5.50 -7.58
CA VAL A 82 -4.22 5.40 -8.91
C VAL A 82 -4.67 6.58 -9.78
N ALA A 83 -5.95 6.95 -9.77
CA ALA A 83 -6.46 8.10 -10.49
C ALA A 83 -5.82 9.42 -10.04
N ASP A 84 -5.58 9.60 -8.75
CA ASP A 84 -4.89 10.78 -8.24
C ASP A 84 -3.41 10.80 -8.67
N LEU A 85 -2.72 9.66 -8.65
CA LEU A 85 -1.34 9.56 -9.13
C LEU A 85 -1.21 9.77 -10.64
N THR A 86 -2.25 9.45 -11.41
CA THR A 86 -2.28 9.75 -12.86
C THR A 86 -2.07 11.24 -13.14
N LYS A 87 -2.60 12.11 -12.29
CA LYS A 87 -2.44 13.57 -12.41
C LYS A 87 -0.98 14.02 -12.24
N HIS A 88 -0.17 13.25 -11.53
CA HIS A 88 1.23 13.53 -11.24
C HIS A 88 2.20 12.64 -12.04
N TYR A 89 1.67 11.77 -12.91
CA TYR A 89 2.48 10.79 -13.64
C TYR A 89 3.56 11.44 -14.51
N GLN A 90 3.21 12.51 -15.21
CA GLN A 90 4.14 13.26 -16.05
C GLN A 90 5.30 13.83 -15.22
N ASP A 91 5.02 14.29 -14.01
CA ASP A 91 6.03 14.87 -13.14
C ASP A 91 6.94 13.79 -12.54
N ILE A 92 6.40 12.62 -12.20
CA ILE A 92 7.17 11.45 -11.78
C ILE A 92 8.11 11.01 -12.92
N ASN A 93 7.62 10.94 -14.14
CA ASN A 93 8.42 10.58 -15.31
C ASN A 93 9.53 11.60 -15.62
N LYS A 94 9.25 12.92 -15.48
CA LYS A 94 10.28 13.97 -15.64
C LYS A 94 11.42 13.84 -14.64
N LEU A 95 11.17 13.26 -13.46
CA LEU A 95 12.18 12.91 -12.48
C LEU A 95 12.92 11.61 -12.81
N GLY A 96 12.63 10.97 -13.95
CA GLY A 96 13.24 9.71 -14.35
C GLY A 96 12.72 8.49 -13.58
N ALA A 97 11.70 8.64 -12.74
CA ALA A 97 11.18 7.55 -11.92
C ALA A 97 10.16 6.67 -12.67
N ARG A 98 10.02 5.42 -12.22
CA ARG A 98 9.00 4.46 -12.67
C ARG A 98 7.85 4.40 -11.66
N LEU A 99 6.66 4.04 -12.14
CA LEU A 99 5.50 3.75 -11.29
C LEU A 99 5.03 2.31 -11.56
N ILE A 100 5.09 1.47 -10.53
CA ILE A 100 4.73 0.06 -10.59
C ILE A 100 3.56 -0.22 -9.66
N LEU A 101 2.62 -1.00 -10.15
CA LEU A 101 1.46 -1.48 -9.41
C LEU A 101 1.60 -2.98 -9.17
N ILE A 102 1.86 -3.39 -7.92
CA ILE A 102 1.81 -4.81 -7.54
C ILE A 102 0.38 -5.14 -7.14
N THR A 103 -0.22 -6.12 -7.80
CA THR A 103 -1.64 -6.46 -7.66
C THR A 103 -1.88 -7.97 -7.86
N PRO A 104 -2.90 -8.57 -7.19
CA PRO A 104 -3.27 -9.96 -7.47
C PRO A 104 -3.78 -10.13 -8.90
N LYS A 105 -4.41 -9.09 -9.47
CA LYS A 105 -4.94 -9.10 -10.83
C LYS A 105 -4.89 -7.70 -11.44
N PRO A 106 -4.76 -7.59 -12.78
CA PRO A 106 -4.75 -6.30 -13.46
C PRO A 106 -6.00 -5.47 -13.16
N LEU A 107 -5.82 -4.20 -12.90
CA LEU A 107 -6.91 -3.27 -12.64
C LEU A 107 -7.52 -2.77 -13.96
N GLN A 108 -8.59 -3.39 -14.43
CA GLN A 108 -9.25 -3.01 -15.71
C GLN A 108 -9.64 -1.53 -15.74
N THR A 109 -10.16 -1.01 -14.62
CA THR A 109 -10.51 0.40 -14.51
C THR A 109 -9.27 1.29 -14.65
N THR A 110 -8.17 0.91 -14.03
CA THR A 110 -6.90 1.65 -14.11
C THR A 110 -6.32 1.65 -15.52
N ARG A 111 -6.40 0.52 -16.23
CA ARG A 111 -6.02 0.44 -17.63
C ARG A 111 -6.81 1.43 -18.51
N ARG A 112 -8.11 1.55 -18.25
CA ARG A 112 -8.97 2.50 -18.95
C ARG A 112 -8.55 3.95 -18.69
N VAL A 113 -8.26 4.29 -17.44
CA VAL A 113 -7.75 5.61 -17.03
C VAL A 113 -6.36 5.85 -17.62
N ALA A 114 -5.44 4.89 -17.51
CA ALA A 114 -4.10 4.98 -18.08
C ALA A 114 -4.16 5.28 -19.59
N LYS A 115 -5.00 4.55 -20.32
CA LYS A 115 -5.18 4.73 -21.77
C LYS A 115 -5.76 6.11 -22.10
N LEU A 116 -6.73 6.62 -21.32
CA LEU A 116 -7.37 7.93 -21.53
C LEU A 116 -6.38 9.08 -21.31
N PHE A 117 -5.46 8.95 -20.34
CA PHE A 117 -4.51 10.01 -19.98
C PHE A 117 -3.11 9.78 -20.55
N ALA A 118 -2.94 8.80 -21.44
CA ALA A 118 -1.65 8.42 -22.04
C ALA A 118 -0.55 8.17 -20.99
N VAL A 119 -0.91 7.47 -19.92
CA VAL A 119 0.03 7.04 -18.88
C VAL A 119 0.28 5.54 -18.98
N GLU A 120 1.53 5.14 -18.89
CA GLU A 120 1.94 3.74 -18.88
C GLU A 120 2.23 3.29 -17.46
N PHE A 121 1.31 2.51 -16.89
CA PHE A 121 1.53 1.83 -15.62
C PHE A 121 2.09 0.44 -15.88
N GLU A 122 3.13 0.08 -15.14
CA GLU A 122 3.62 -1.29 -15.14
C GLU A 122 2.85 -2.09 -14.08
N PHE A 123 2.22 -3.19 -14.50
CA PHE A 123 1.56 -4.12 -13.59
C PHE A 123 2.47 -5.31 -13.33
N TRP A 124 2.73 -5.54 -12.05
CA TRP A 124 3.44 -6.71 -11.55
C TRP A 124 2.44 -7.58 -10.80
N LEU A 125 2.21 -8.80 -11.29
CA LEU A 125 1.17 -9.69 -10.80
C LEU A 125 1.71 -10.57 -9.69
N ASP A 126 0.98 -10.61 -8.57
CA ASP A 126 1.23 -11.46 -7.40
C ASP A 126 -0.05 -12.26 -7.08
N GLU A 127 -0.52 -13.06 -8.02
CA GLU A 127 -1.80 -13.77 -7.93
C GLU A 127 -1.91 -14.66 -6.69
N SER A 128 -0.82 -15.29 -6.30
CA SER A 128 -0.75 -16.14 -5.12
C SER A 128 -0.54 -15.40 -3.80
N LEU A 129 -0.34 -14.07 -3.82
CA LEU A 129 0.10 -13.27 -2.68
C LEU A 129 1.46 -13.72 -2.09
N ALA A 130 2.34 -14.32 -2.88
CA ALA A 130 3.65 -14.77 -2.44
C ALA A 130 4.53 -13.59 -2.02
N ILE A 131 4.55 -12.52 -2.82
CA ILE A 131 5.26 -11.28 -2.51
C ILE A 131 4.69 -10.65 -1.23
N ALA A 132 3.36 -10.56 -1.13
CA ALA A 132 2.71 -10.02 0.06
C ALA A 132 3.07 -10.79 1.33
N ARG A 133 3.10 -12.14 1.26
CA ARG A 133 3.51 -12.97 2.40
C ARG A 133 4.96 -12.74 2.78
N GLN A 134 5.85 -12.75 1.81
CA GLN A 134 7.27 -12.54 2.01
C GLN A 134 7.57 -11.16 2.63
N LEU A 135 6.89 -10.12 2.18
CA LEU A 135 7.07 -8.75 2.66
C LEU A 135 6.25 -8.42 3.92
N GLY A 136 5.46 -9.36 4.43
CA GLY A 136 4.62 -9.14 5.61
C GLY A 136 3.44 -8.19 5.37
N LEU A 137 2.96 -8.11 4.14
CA LEU A 137 1.90 -7.18 3.71
C LEU A 137 0.52 -7.85 3.57
N VAL A 138 0.35 -9.11 3.97
CA VAL A 138 -0.95 -9.79 3.85
C VAL A 138 -1.95 -9.24 4.86
N LEU A 139 -3.14 -8.90 4.36
CA LEU A 139 -4.35 -8.63 5.13
C LEU A 139 -5.27 -9.86 5.06
N PRO A 140 -5.33 -10.69 6.11
CA PRO A 140 -6.20 -11.86 6.13
C PRO A 140 -7.68 -11.46 6.05
N ASN A 141 -8.46 -12.23 5.28
CA ASN A 141 -9.92 -12.03 5.07
C ASN A 141 -10.27 -10.61 4.57
N GLY A 142 -9.33 -9.91 3.92
CA GLY A 142 -9.51 -8.53 3.50
C GLY A 142 -10.31 -8.34 2.21
N VAL A 143 -10.64 -9.42 1.49
CA VAL A 143 -11.48 -9.37 0.28
C VAL A 143 -12.95 -9.48 0.70
N PRO A 144 -13.84 -8.54 0.24
CA PRO A 144 -15.27 -8.62 0.47
C PRO A 144 -15.87 -9.92 -0.13
N ALA A 145 -16.94 -10.43 0.47
CA ALA A 145 -17.53 -11.71 0.13
C ALA A 145 -17.82 -11.87 -1.38
N ASP A 146 -18.37 -10.82 -1.99
CA ASP A 146 -18.78 -10.80 -3.40
C ASP A 146 -17.63 -10.95 -4.40
N TYR A 147 -16.39 -10.68 -3.97
CA TYR A 147 -15.19 -10.75 -4.81
C TYR A 147 -14.28 -11.95 -4.52
N ARG A 148 -14.63 -12.79 -3.52
CA ARG A 148 -13.77 -13.90 -3.08
C ARG A 148 -13.58 -15.00 -4.12
N ASN A 149 -14.55 -15.20 -4.99
CA ASN A 149 -14.44 -16.18 -6.08
C ASN A 149 -13.35 -15.80 -7.07
N GLU A 150 -13.10 -14.49 -7.25
CA GLU A 150 -12.09 -13.99 -8.18
C GLU A 150 -10.73 -13.75 -7.52
N TYR A 151 -10.72 -13.17 -6.31
CA TYR A 151 -9.52 -12.68 -5.63
C TYR A 151 -9.08 -13.54 -4.45
N GLY A 152 -9.83 -14.59 -4.09
CA GLY A 152 -9.59 -15.33 -2.86
C GLY A 152 -10.07 -14.58 -1.62
N ARG A 153 -9.60 -14.97 -0.43
CA ARG A 153 -10.04 -14.40 0.85
C ARG A 153 -9.11 -13.26 1.33
N ASP A 154 -7.82 -13.41 1.10
CA ASP A 154 -6.78 -12.53 1.57
C ASP A 154 -6.40 -11.50 0.51
N THR A 155 -5.84 -10.37 0.95
CA THR A 155 -5.35 -9.32 0.06
C THR A 155 -4.16 -8.61 0.70
N TYR A 156 -3.76 -7.46 0.14
CA TYR A 156 -2.71 -6.63 0.72
C TYR A 156 -3.20 -5.68 1.80
N TRP A 157 -2.36 -5.41 2.77
CA TRP A 157 -2.33 -4.08 3.36
C TRP A 157 -1.85 -3.09 2.31
N PRO A 158 -2.59 -1.99 2.06
CA PRO A 158 -2.12 -0.99 1.10
C PRO A 158 -0.79 -0.40 1.56
N ALA A 159 0.19 -0.45 0.68
CA ALA A 159 1.51 0.09 0.92
C ALA A 159 2.01 0.84 -0.29
N SER A 160 2.89 1.82 -0.06
CA SER A 160 3.64 2.52 -1.09
C SER A 160 5.11 2.54 -0.67
N ILE A 161 5.98 2.13 -1.57
CA ILE A 161 7.42 2.07 -1.33
C ILE A 161 8.11 2.90 -2.42
N VAL A 162 9.06 3.74 -2.03
CA VAL A 162 9.93 4.44 -2.96
C VAL A 162 11.34 3.88 -2.80
N VAL A 163 11.90 3.40 -3.90
CA VAL A 163 13.28 2.90 -3.97
C VAL A 163 14.09 3.77 -4.92
N ASP A 164 15.37 3.93 -4.63
CA ASP A 164 16.30 4.63 -5.51
C ASP A 164 16.86 3.72 -6.62
N GLY A 165 17.75 4.27 -7.45
CA GLY A 165 18.37 3.52 -8.54
C GLY A 165 19.27 2.36 -8.09
N ASP A 166 19.74 2.35 -6.84
CA ASP A 166 20.53 1.27 -6.27
C ASP A 166 19.65 0.16 -5.68
N GLY A 167 18.32 0.37 -5.64
CA GLY A 167 17.36 -0.56 -5.06
C GLY A 167 17.26 -0.43 -3.54
N ILE A 168 17.68 0.71 -2.98
CA ILE A 168 17.55 0.98 -1.55
C ILE A 168 16.21 1.67 -1.29
N ILE A 169 15.48 1.19 -0.30
CA ILE A 169 14.23 1.78 0.14
C ILE A 169 14.52 3.16 0.77
N ARG A 170 13.92 4.21 0.21
CA ARG A 170 14.05 5.58 0.72
C ARG A 170 12.82 6.03 1.47
N HIS A 171 11.67 5.49 1.10
CA HIS A 171 10.42 5.77 1.78
C HIS A 171 9.52 4.55 1.78
N THR A 172 8.86 4.30 2.92
CA THR A 172 7.80 3.30 3.03
C THR A 172 6.60 3.91 3.74
N TRP A 173 5.48 3.86 3.07
CA TRP A 173 4.19 4.19 3.66
C TRP A 173 3.34 2.93 3.74
N LEU A 174 2.81 2.64 4.93
CA LEU A 174 1.91 1.53 5.17
C LEU A 174 0.60 2.07 5.75
N SER A 175 -0.54 1.67 5.19
CA SER A 175 -1.85 2.14 5.67
C SER A 175 -2.07 1.76 7.12
N LYS A 176 -2.53 2.72 7.91
CA LYS A 176 -3.00 2.52 9.29
C LYS A 176 -4.40 1.91 9.29
N PHE A 177 -5.19 2.30 8.29
CA PHE A 177 -6.53 1.81 8.04
C PHE A 177 -6.65 1.33 6.60
N ILE A 178 -7.63 0.48 6.34
CA ILE A 178 -7.90 -0.05 4.99
C ILE A 178 -8.17 1.06 3.97
N VAL A 179 -8.65 2.22 4.43
CA VAL A 179 -9.14 3.32 3.58
C VAL A 179 -8.10 4.42 3.35
N ASP A 180 -7.10 4.56 4.21
CA ASP A 180 -6.12 5.63 4.08
C ASP A 180 -5.10 5.33 2.97
N ARG A 181 -4.62 6.39 2.33
CA ARG A 181 -3.59 6.36 1.28
C ARG A 181 -2.66 7.54 1.48
N PRO A 182 -1.39 7.44 1.10
CA PRO A 182 -0.51 8.59 1.12
C PRO A 182 -1.01 9.64 0.13
N ASP A 183 -0.81 10.89 0.50
CA ASP A 183 -0.97 12.00 -0.44
C ASP A 183 0.01 11.80 -1.61
N PRO A 184 -0.45 11.84 -2.88
CA PRO A 184 0.42 11.76 -4.04
C PRO A 184 1.58 12.75 -4.01
N ALA A 185 1.37 13.97 -3.49
CA ALA A 185 2.41 14.98 -3.34
C ALA A 185 3.58 14.48 -2.48
N LYS A 186 3.31 13.72 -1.40
CA LYS A 186 4.35 13.15 -0.54
C LYS A 186 5.18 12.09 -1.26
N LEU A 187 4.56 11.28 -2.10
CA LEU A 187 5.30 10.31 -2.91
C LEU A 187 6.16 11.00 -3.96
N PHE A 188 5.66 12.07 -4.55
CA PHE A 188 6.39 12.91 -5.48
C PHE A 188 7.60 13.61 -4.81
N GLU A 189 7.41 14.18 -3.62
CA GLU A 189 8.50 14.76 -2.83
C GLU A 189 9.56 13.72 -2.47
N ALA A 190 9.15 12.51 -2.09
CA ALA A 190 10.07 11.41 -1.78
C ALA A 190 10.93 11.03 -2.99
N VAL A 191 10.36 11.03 -4.20
CA VAL A 191 11.12 10.80 -5.45
C VAL A 191 12.04 11.97 -5.75
N ARG A 192 11.59 13.22 -5.56
CA ARG A 192 12.40 14.41 -5.81
C ARG A 192 13.62 14.54 -4.89
N SER A 193 13.55 13.96 -3.70
CA SER A 193 14.63 13.99 -2.71
C SER A 193 15.71 12.94 -2.94
N LEU A 194 15.58 12.09 -3.98
CA LEU A 194 16.59 11.10 -4.37
C LEU A 194 17.67 11.71 -5.23
#